data_4e00b91c99332dc8fee56326cf88b65d
#
_entry.id   4e00b91c99332dc8fee56326cf88b65d
#
_cell.length_a   1.000
_cell.length_b   1.000
_cell.length_c   1.000
_cell.angle_alpha   90.00
_cell.angle_beta   90.00
_cell.angle_gamma   90.00
#
_symmetry.space_group_name_H-M   'P 1'
#
loop_
_entity.id
_entity.type
_entity.pdbx_description
1 polymer ?
#
loop_
_entity_poly.entity_id
_entity_poly.type
_entity_poly.pdbx_seq_one_letter_code
_entity_poly.pdbx_strand_id
1 'polypeptide(L)'
;MKYLIALGLILIVQFTCIAQYKNNKWLLGAYSDYPPPWGNSKIEFSNNNRIINNDPRNMHFNACFSGLSDKNDNWFVYSNGSAICNKNNDTLVNGFGLSNVGNIFAYTGLPLPALCILFPGDTVNNRHYIFHAESLMGTNFVYSPRLYYSVFDPLAANGRGEVISKNILVVDDTLDAANILPVRHANGRDWWVTVKQSRSNMFYSILVTPDSVFAPFSYYTQANSTNLGGQACFSPDGRCYVSFSNSSQLEIYDFDRCTGLLNNYRSKFITNNTAGSTSFSPNSRYLYITSVDTLWQFDLQAPDVLASQTFIAKYDGFVDSTFNNNTLFWWHWLAPDGKIYIVSGNQARVLHVINNPDLPGLTCDFQQHSVSIPTVNNKTTPTSINLALYHLPGSPCDSLGLGNPKMQITNSVLKITPNPSDGIFSIEYIPQRVSGMLYVYDIAGKEVYREYVSPYSSIKNLDLSLKLKNGMYAISLVFDSNRLTQKIIIQKD
;
A
#
# COMPACT_ATOMS: atom_id res chain seq x y z
N MET A 1 -4.87 -38.27 -54.09
CA MET A 1 -4.83 -38.20 -52.63
C MET A 1 -4.45 -36.73 -52.23
N LYS A 2 -5.46 -35.92 -51.92
CA LYS A 2 -5.29 -34.50 -51.55
C LYS A 2 -5.41 -34.42 -50.03
N TYR A 3 -4.38 -34.02 -49.35
CA TYR A 3 -4.43 -33.73 -47.93
C TYR A 3 -4.92 -32.30 -47.74
N LEU A 4 -6.10 -32.12 -47.13
CA LEU A 4 -6.57 -30.87 -46.60
C LEU A 4 -5.92 -30.66 -45.21
N ILE A 5 -5.10 -29.62 -45.09
CA ILE A 5 -4.61 -29.16 -43.82
C ILE A 5 -5.63 -28.13 -43.30
N ALA A 6 -6.39 -28.51 -42.28
CA ALA A 6 -7.27 -27.57 -41.54
C ALA A 6 -6.40 -26.77 -40.56
N LEU A 7 -6.16 -25.49 -40.88
CA LEU A 7 -5.59 -24.52 -39.95
C LEU A 7 -6.68 -24.11 -38.95
N GLY A 8 -6.61 -24.64 -37.73
CA GLY A 8 -7.45 -24.18 -36.65
C GLY A 8 -6.97 -22.81 -36.16
N LEU A 9 -7.74 -21.76 -36.46
CA LEU A 9 -7.56 -20.44 -35.85
C LEU A 9 -7.94 -20.53 -34.36
N ILE A 10 -6.95 -20.57 -33.48
CA ILE A 10 -7.17 -20.37 -32.02
C ILE A 10 -7.40 -18.88 -31.84
N LEU A 11 -8.66 -18.48 -31.68
CA LEU A 11 -9.01 -17.13 -31.21
C LEU A 11 -8.60 -17.03 -29.76
N ILE A 12 -7.46 -16.41 -29.49
CA ILE A 12 -7.08 -15.98 -28.14
C ILE A 12 -7.96 -14.77 -27.81
N VAL A 13 -9.09 -15.01 -27.15
CA VAL A 13 -9.89 -13.95 -26.55
C VAL A 13 -9.07 -13.44 -25.36
N GLN A 14 -8.34 -12.37 -25.55
CA GLN A 14 -7.80 -11.61 -24.44
C GLN A 14 -8.96 -10.95 -23.71
N PHE A 15 -9.38 -11.54 -22.61
CA PHE A 15 -10.23 -10.84 -21.64
C PHE A 15 -9.40 -9.71 -21.04
N THR A 16 -9.50 -8.52 -21.60
CA THR A 16 -9.06 -7.31 -20.91
C THR A 16 -9.99 -7.12 -19.72
N CYS A 17 -9.55 -7.51 -18.54
CA CYS A 17 -10.23 -7.17 -17.31
C CYS A 17 -10.14 -5.66 -17.15
N ILE A 18 -11.21 -4.95 -17.51
CA ILE A 18 -11.27 -3.49 -17.37
C ILE A 18 -11.43 -3.21 -15.89
N ALA A 19 -10.51 -2.46 -15.31
CA ALA A 19 -10.61 -2.00 -13.92
C ALA A 19 -11.98 -1.39 -13.66
N GLN A 20 -12.64 -1.80 -12.58
CA GLN A 20 -13.97 -1.29 -12.20
C GLN A 20 -13.91 0.12 -11.61
N TYR A 21 -12.73 0.58 -11.22
CA TYR A 21 -12.49 1.83 -10.51
C TYR A 21 -11.34 2.60 -11.12
N LYS A 22 -11.31 3.91 -10.85
CA LYS A 22 -10.27 4.83 -11.30
C LYS A 22 -9.80 5.71 -10.14
N ASN A 23 -8.55 6.15 -10.22
CA ASN A 23 -7.94 7.17 -9.37
C ASN A 23 -7.17 8.19 -10.23
N ASN A 24 -7.73 8.53 -11.38
CA ASN A 24 -7.12 9.39 -12.39
C ASN A 24 -7.35 10.89 -12.16
N LYS A 25 -7.90 11.29 -11.02
CA LYS A 25 -8.13 12.68 -10.65
C LYS A 25 -7.35 13.04 -9.41
N TRP A 26 -6.44 13.99 -9.53
CA TRP A 26 -5.68 14.54 -8.43
C TRP A 26 -6.19 15.92 -8.08
N LEU A 27 -6.50 16.12 -6.82
CA LEU A 27 -6.91 17.39 -6.29
C LEU A 27 -5.78 17.95 -5.42
N LEU A 28 -5.29 19.08 -5.83
CA LEU A 28 -4.20 19.80 -5.17
C LEU A 28 -4.72 21.12 -4.67
N GLY A 29 -4.04 21.72 -3.72
CA GLY A 29 -4.40 23.08 -3.31
C GLY A 29 -4.02 23.40 -1.89
N ALA A 30 -4.63 24.48 -1.43
CA ALA A 30 -4.51 25.02 -0.10
C ALA A 30 -5.85 25.71 0.24
N TYR A 31 -5.88 26.55 1.21
CA TYR A 31 -7.01 27.28 1.77
C TYR A 31 -8.06 27.72 0.74
N SER A 32 -9.10 26.91 0.53
CA SER A 32 -10.13 27.12 -0.50
C SER A 32 -10.98 28.38 -0.26
N ASP A 33 -11.06 28.87 0.97
CA ASP A 33 -11.87 30.05 1.35
C ASP A 33 -11.15 31.38 1.09
N TYR A 34 -9.87 31.34 0.71
CA TYR A 34 -9.09 32.54 0.46
C TYR A 34 -9.10 32.91 -1.03
N PRO A 35 -9.01 34.22 -1.36
CA PRO A 35 -8.94 34.65 -2.75
C PRO A 35 -7.63 34.16 -3.42
N PRO A 36 -7.57 34.13 -4.77
CA PRO A 36 -6.35 33.81 -5.48
C PRO A 36 -5.13 34.57 -4.94
N PRO A 37 -3.96 33.94 -4.89
CA PRO A 37 -3.57 32.70 -5.56
C PRO A 37 -3.91 31.40 -4.81
N TRP A 38 -4.60 31.47 -3.71
CA TRP A 38 -5.11 30.31 -2.97
C TRP A 38 -6.23 29.60 -3.74
N GLY A 39 -6.69 28.47 -3.25
CA GLY A 39 -7.75 27.67 -3.85
C GLY A 39 -7.27 26.27 -4.22
N ASN A 40 -8.00 25.62 -5.09
CA ASN A 40 -7.77 24.24 -5.49
C ASN A 40 -7.52 24.09 -6.99
N SER A 41 -6.62 23.20 -7.34
CA SER A 41 -6.35 22.76 -8.71
C SER A 41 -6.74 21.29 -8.87
N LYS A 42 -7.25 20.94 -10.05
CA LYS A 42 -7.49 19.54 -10.43
C LYS A 42 -6.55 19.16 -11.57
N ILE A 43 -5.90 18.00 -11.43
CA ILE A 43 -5.20 17.33 -12.52
C ILE A 43 -6.01 16.08 -12.86
N GLU A 44 -6.44 15.99 -14.10
CA GLU A 44 -7.17 14.84 -14.63
C GLU A 44 -6.33 14.14 -15.69
N PHE A 45 -6.11 12.85 -15.53
CA PHE A 45 -5.27 12.04 -16.41
C PHE A 45 -6.16 11.20 -17.34
N SER A 46 -5.89 11.27 -18.65
CA SER A 46 -6.58 10.47 -19.65
C SER A 46 -5.65 10.18 -20.83
N ASN A 47 -5.55 8.93 -21.25
CA ASN A 47 -4.82 8.51 -22.45
C ASN A 47 -3.39 9.11 -22.53
N ASN A 48 -2.62 9.01 -21.46
CA ASN A 48 -1.26 9.58 -21.31
C ASN A 48 -1.18 11.12 -21.36
N ASN A 49 -2.31 11.82 -21.36
CA ASN A 49 -2.40 13.26 -21.26
C ASN A 49 -2.86 13.69 -19.88
N ARG A 50 -2.54 14.92 -19.50
CA ARG A 50 -3.06 15.56 -18.30
C ARG A 50 -3.77 16.86 -18.67
N ILE A 51 -4.89 17.11 -17.99
CA ILE A 51 -5.61 18.38 -18.05
C ILE A 51 -5.56 19.00 -16.66
N ILE A 52 -5.10 20.25 -16.57
CA ILE A 52 -4.95 20.97 -15.31
C ILE A 52 -5.90 22.16 -15.31
N ASN A 53 -6.79 22.22 -14.35
CA ASN A 53 -7.80 23.26 -14.24
C ASN A 53 -7.87 23.81 -12.81
N ASN A 54 -8.33 25.06 -12.70
CA ASN A 54 -8.84 25.56 -11.45
C ASN A 54 -10.12 24.79 -11.09
N ASP A 55 -10.26 24.41 -9.82
CA ASP A 55 -11.36 23.55 -9.38
C ASP A 55 -11.89 24.07 -8.03
N PRO A 56 -12.79 25.05 -8.07
CA PRO A 56 -13.33 25.65 -6.86
C PRO A 56 -14.17 24.65 -6.06
N ARG A 57 -13.81 24.45 -4.82
CA ARG A 57 -14.50 23.58 -3.86
C ARG A 57 -14.30 24.09 -2.45
N ASN A 58 -15.15 23.66 -1.53
CA ASN A 58 -15.13 24.12 -0.14
C ASN A 58 -14.23 23.25 0.77
N MET A 59 -13.65 22.16 0.27
CA MET A 59 -12.75 21.32 1.07
C MET A 59 -11.33 21.88 1.01
N HIS A 60 -10.75 22.13 2.17
CA HIS A 60 -9.34 22.46 2.30
C HIS A 60 -8.48 21.21 2.17
N PHE A 61 -7.31 21.37 1.55
CA PHE A 61 -6.26 20.35 1.57
C PHE A 61 -5.02 20.91 2.27
N ASN A 62 -4.49 20.16 3.23
CA ASN A 62 -3.20 20.45 3.82
C ASN A 62 -2.11 19.63 3.09
N ALA A 63 -2.05 18.32 3.36
CA ALA A 63 -1.13 17.42 2.66
C ALA A 63 -1.80 16.13 2.20
N CYS A 64 -2.88 15.73 2.87
CA CYS A 64 -3.58 14.49 2.59
C CYS A 64 -4.67 14.68 1.52
N PHE A 65 -4.63 13.86 0.51
CA PHE A 65 -5.70 13.69 -0.47
C PHE A 65 -5.80 12.22 -0.87
N SER A 66 -7.01 11.69 -0.91
CA SER A 66 -7.32 10.43 -1.57
C SER A 66 -8.61 10.56 -2.36
N GLY A 67 -8.65 9.96 -3.55
CA GLY A 67 -9.82 9.99 -4.43
C GLY A 67 -10.10 8.63 -5.06
N LEU A 68 -11.38 8.33 -5.28
CA LEU A 68 -11.84 7.10 -5.92
C LEU A 68 -13.08 7.38 -6.77
N SER A 69 -13.13 6.82 -7.98
CA SER A 69 -14.31 6.81 -8.84
C SER A 69 -14.58 5.44 -9.43
N ASP A 70 -15.79 5.20 -9.92
CA ASP A 70 -16.04 4.06 -10.78
C ASP A 70 -15.40 4.26 -12.17
N LYS A 71 -15.33 3.19 -12.97
CA LYS A 71 -14.69 3.23 -14.29
C LYS A 71 -15.34 4.22 -15.28
N ASN A 72 -16.61 4.55 -15.08
CA ASN A 72 -17.40 5.40 -15.96
C ASN A 72 -17.55 6.82 -15.42
N ASP A 73 -16.95 7.13 -14.26
CA ASP A 73 -17.13 8.40 -13.55
C ASP A 73 -18.61 8.74 -13.21
N ASN A 74 -19.47 7.72 -13.05
CA ASN A 74 -20.83 7.92 -12.55
C ASN A 74 -20.81 8.57 -11.18
N TRP A 75 -19.86 8.17 -10.33
CA TRP A 75 -19.56 8.80 -9.06
C TRP A 75 -18.06 9.03 -8.90
N PHE A 76 -17.71 10.02 -8.13
CA PHE A 76 -16.37 10.30 -7.63
C PHE A 76 -16.49 10.77 -6.19
N VAL A 77 -15.69 10.20 -5.31
CA VAL A 77 -15.56 10.61 -3.92
C VAL A 77 -14.10 10.95 -3.61
N TYR A 78 -13.91 11.90 -2.72
CA TYR A 78 -12.59 12.32 -2.30
C TYR A 78 -12.58 12.73 -0.83
N SER A 79 -11.41 12.68 -0.20
CA SER A 79 -11.23 12.97 1.21
C SER A 79 -9.90 13.68 1.46
N ASN A 80 -9.90 14.56 2.43
CA ASN A 80 -8.73 15.17 3.06
C ASN A 80 -8.36 14.49 4.41
N GLY A 81 -9.03 13.38 4.72
CA GLY A 81 -8.86 12.61 5.96
C GLY A 81 -9.76 13.05 7.12
N SER A 82 -10.39 14.20 7.05
CA SER A 82 -11.36 14.68 8.06
C SER A 82 -12.82 14.58 7.60
N ALA A 83 -13.04 14.61 6.28
CA ALA A 83 -14.36 14.49 5.67
C ALA A 83 -14.29 13.75 4.33
N ILE A 84 -15.43 13.25 3.84
CA ILE A 84 -15.59 12.68 2.50
C ILE A 84 -16.59 13.54 1.73
N CYS A 85 -16.24 13.96 0.51
CA CYS A 85 -17.12 14.69 -0.41
C CYS A 85 -17.34 13.90 -1.70
N ASN A 86 -18.46 14.21 -2.38
CA ASN A 86 -18.82 13.68 -3.69
C ASN A 86 -18.32 14.59 -4.83
N LYS A 87 -18.60 14.20 -6.07
CA LYS A 87 -18.22 14.95 -7.29
C LYS A 87 -18.83 16.37 -7.40
N ASN A 88 -19.93 16.63 -6.69
CA ASN A 88 -20.57 17.93 -6.65
C ASN A 88 -20.04 18.84 -5.53
N ASN A 89 -19.01 18.37 -4.82
CA ASN A 89 -18.42 19.03 -3.64
C ASN A 89 -19.32 19.01 -2.39
N ASP A 90 -20.39 18.21 -2.37
CA ASP A 90 -21.19 18.00 -1.18
C ASP A 90 -20.52 17.00 -0.25
N THR A 91 -20.50 17.27 1.04
CA THR A 91 -20.13 16.26 2.03
C THR A 91 -21.16 15.13 2.01
N LEU A 92 -20.70 13.89 2.00
CA LEU A 92 -21.57 12.72 2.12
C LEU A 92 -22.40 12.83 3.40
N VAL A 93 -23.59 12.23 3.39
CA VAL A 93 -24.37 12.09 4.63
C VAL A 93 -23.49 11.38 5.66
N ASN A 94 -23.41 11.92 6.89
CA ASN A 94 -22.51 11.43 7.94
C ASN A 94 -21.00 11.43 7.57
N GLY A 95 -20.59 12.14 6.52
CA GLY A 95 -19.23 12.11 5.96
C GLY A 95 -18.21 13.05 6.65
N PHE A 96 -18.64 13.88 7.61
CA PHE A 96 -17.77 14.76 8.38
C PHE A 96 -17.38 14.11 9.71
N GLY A 97 -16.20 14.48 10.26
CA GLY A 97 -15.74 14.02 11.57
C GLY A 97 -15.12 12.62 11.53
N LEU A 98 -14.35 12.34 10.48
CA LEU A 98 -13.47 11.17 10.46
C LEU A 98 -12.33 11.36 11.47
N SER A 99 -11.89 10.25 12.10
CA SER A 99 -10.65 10.16 12.89
C SER A 99 -10.56 11.03 14.14
N ASN A 100 -11.65 11.47 14.76
CA ASN A 100 -11.57 12.31 15.97
C ASN A 100 -10.41 13.32 15.96
N VAL A 101 -10.06 13.84 14.78
CA VAL A 101 -8.94 14.77 14.61
C VAL A 101 -9.13 15.98 15.48
N GLY A 102 -8.04 16.44 16.14
CA GLY A 102 -8.06 17.67 16.90
C GLY A 102 -8.57 18.83 16.05
N ASN A 103 -9.23 19.81 16.68
CA ASN A 103 -9.99 20.86 16.03
C ASN A 103 -9.32 21.54 14.82
N ILE A 104 -7.99 21.67 14.84
CA ILE A 104 -7.25 22.32 13.75
C ILE A 104 -7.32 21.53 12.43
N PHE A 105 -7.25 20.19 12.47
CA PHE A 105 -7.27 19.34 11.28
C PHE A 105 -8.68 19.05 10.77
N ALA A 106 -9.69 19.29 11.59
CA ALA A 106 -11.08 19.11 11.20
C ALA A 106 -11.46 19.96 9.98
N TYR A 107 -10.87 21.17 9.86
CA TYR A 107 -11.13 22.10 8.75
C TYR A 107 -10.04 22.03 7.68
N THR A 108 -8.78 21.96 8.05
CA THR A 108 -7.66 22.05 7.10
C THR A 108 -7.31 20.73 6.42
N GLY A 109 -7.85 19.61 6.90
CA GLY A 109 -7.45 18.27 6.50
C GLY A 109 -6.16 17.80 7.17
N LEU A 110 -5.86 16.52 7.03
CA LEU A 110 -4.72 15.89 7.68
C LEU A 110 -3.37 16.44 7.16
N PRO A 111 -2.38 16.61 8.04
CA PRO A 111 -1.18 17.39 7.76
C PRO A 111 -0.07 16.61 7.05
N LEU A 112 -0.23 15.31 6.86
CA LEU A 112 0.74 14.44 6.22
C LEU A 112 0.06 13.61 5.13
N PRO A 113 0.78 13.22 4.05
CA PRO A 113 0.25 12.32 3.03
C PRO A 113 0.00 10.92 3.60
N ALA A 114 -0.77 10.11 2.89
CA ALA A 114 -1.09 8.72 3.26
C ALA A 114 -1.66 8.52 4.69
N LEU A 115 -2.25 9.57 5.28
CA LEU A 115 -3.03 9.48 6.51
C LEU A 115 -4.50 9.13 6.26
N CYS A 116 -4.95 9.17 5.01
CA CYS A 116 -6.23 8.61 4.60
C CYS A 116 -6.11 7.95 3.23
N ILE A 117 -6.87 6.90 3.02
CA ILE A 117 -6.91 6.21 1.74
C ILE A 117 -8.27 5.59 1.47
N LEU A 118 -8.81 5.90 0.28
CA LEU A 118 -10.03 5.34 -0.26
C LEU A 118 -9.71 4.13 -1.13
N PHE A 119 -10.43 3.03 -0.96
CA PHE A 119 -10.32 1.88 -1.85
C PHE A 119 -11.63 1.09 -1.97
N PRO A 120 -11.78 0.32 -3.09
CA PRO A 120 -13.01 -0.38 -3.37
C PRO A 120 -13.22 -1.55 -2.42
N GLY A 121 -14.49 -1.74 -2.04
CA GLY A 121 -14.98 -2.89 -1.30
C GLY A 121 -15.95 -3.73 -2.13
N ASP A 122 -17.12 -4.05 -1.55
CA ASP A 122 -18.16 -4.84 -2.18
C ASP A 122 -18.89 -4.06 -3.28
N THR A 123 -18.75 -4.53 -4.51
CA THR A 123 -19.41 -3.93 -5.68
C THR A 123 -20.90 -4.24 -5.77
N VAL A 124 -21.36 -5.32 -5.15
CA VAL A 124 -22.77 -5.73 -5.18
C VAL A 124 -23.61 -4.79 -4.32
N ASN A 125 -23.10 -4.47 -3.13
CA ASN A 125 -23.77 -3.58 -2.17
C ASN A 125 -23.25 -2.15 -2.20
N ASN A 126 -22.39 -1.78 -3.15
CA ASN A 126 -21.73 -0.48 -3.27
C ASN A 126 -21.02 -0.01 -1.99
N ARG A 127 -20.49 -0.94 -1.21
CA ARG A 127 -19.76 -0.64 0.02
C ARG A 127 -18.29 -0.52 -0.26
N HIS A 128 -17.73 0.62 0.11
CA HIS A 128 -16.33 0.96 -0.08
C HIS A 128 -15.71 1.38 1.25
N TYR A 129 -14.40 1.39 1.31
CA TYR A 129 -13.65 1.67 2.54
C TYR A 129 -12.85 2.97 2.43
N ILE A 130 -12.79 3.68 3.53
CA ILE A 130 -11.74 4.66 3.79
C ILE A 130 -11.01 4.26 5.06
N PHE A 131 -9.70 4.06 4.98
CA PHE A 131 -8.84 3.99 6.15
C PHE A 131 -8.33 5.40 6.45
N HIS A 132 -8.27 5.75 7.72
CA HIS A 132 -7.85 7.08 8.15
C HIS A 132 -7.26 7.03 9.55
N ALA A 133 -6.17 7.78 9.74
CA ALA A 133 -5.50 7.86 11.03
C ALA A 133 -6.01 9.03 11.87
N GLU A 134 -6.03 8.85 13.17
CA GLU A 134 -6.10 9.96 14.10
C GLU A 134 -4.79 10.75 14.02
N SER A 135 -4.85 12.08 13.99
CA SER A 135 -3.68 12.92 13.94
C SER A 135 -3.71 13.92 15.07
N LEU A 136 -2.69 13.89 15.89
CA LEU A 136 -2.50 14.81 17.02
C LEU A 136 -1.20 15.59 16.86
N MET A 137 -1.23 16.86 17.27
CA MET A 137 -0.04 17.70 17.35
C MET A 137 0.68 17.45 18.66
N GLY A 138 1.92 16.95 18.57
CA GLY A 138 2.87 17.04 19.66
C GLY A 138 3.61 18.39 19.65
N THR A 139 4.56 18.57 20.55
CA THR A 139 5.33 19.81 20.67
C THR A 139 6.13 20.16 19.40
N ASN A 140 6.63 19.14 18.67
CA ASN A 140 7.45 19.34 17.48
C ASN A 140 7.15 18.34 16.36
N PHE A 141 6.12 17.51 16.47
CA PHE A 141 5.80 16.47 15.48
C PHE A 141 4.32 16.11 15.51
N VAL A 142 3.85 15.60 14.38
CA VAL A 142 2.54 14.96 14.26
C VAL A 142 2.69 13.48 14.54
N TYR A 143 1.80 12.91 15.34
CA TYR A 143 1.74 11.46 15.58
C TYR A 143 0.33 10.94 15.42
N SER A 144 0.21 9.65 15.15
CA SER A 144 -1.06 8.97 14.88
C SER A 144 -1.28 7.87 15.92
N PRO A 145 -2.05 8.16 17.00
CA PRO A 145 -2.24 7.19 18.07
C PRO A 145 -3.19 6.05 17.71
N ARG A 146 -3.97 6.19 16.62
CA ARG A 146 -4.97 5.20 16.23
C ARG A 146 -5.19 5.17 14.73
N LEU A 147 -5.48 3.97 14.23
CA LEU A 147 -5.99 3.73 12.89
C LEU A 147 -7.45 3.32 12.94
N TYR A 148 -8.26 3.97 12.12
CA TYR A 148 -9.68 3.65 11.94
C TYR A 148 -9.97 3.28 10.49
N TYR A 149 -11.12 2.66 10.27
CA TYR A 149 -11.75 2.64 8.97
C TYR A 149 -13.21 3.10 9.07
N SER A 150 -13.73 3.55 7.96
CA SER A 150 -15.15 3.83 7.78
C SER A 150 -15.64 3.19 6.48
N VAL A 151 -16.92 2.87 6.44
CA VAL A 151 -17.58 2.26 5.27
C VAL A 151 -18.51 3.28 4.66
N PHE A 152 -18.45 3.46 3.35
CA PHE A 152 -19.32 4.40 2.64
C PHE A 152 -19.96 3.76 1.40
N ASP A 153 -21.13 4.25 1.04
CA ASP A 153 -21.83 3.98 -0.22
C ASP A 153 -21.93 5.28 -1.02
N PRO A 154 -21.28 5.41 -2.19
CA PRO A 154 -21.30 6.62 -2.99
C PRO A 154 -22.65 6.90 -3.67
N LEU A 155 -23.55 5.90 -3.74
CA LEU A 155 -24.85 5.98 -4.39
C LEU A 155 -26.03 6.13 -3.42
N ALA A 156 -25.81 5.91 -2.13
CA ALA A 156 -26.84 6.10 -1.09
C ALA A 156 -27.33 7.55 -1.01
N ALA A 157 -28.36 7.79 -0.22
CA ALA A 157 -28.95 9.10 0.02
C ALA A 157 -29.29 9.87 -1.29
N ASN A 158 -29.97 9.19 -2.23
CA ASN A 158 -30.37 9.73 -3.54
C ASN A 158 -29.19 10.21 -4.40
N GLY A 159 -28.05 9.48 -4.33
CA GLY A 159 -26.84 9.79 -5.10
C GLY A 159 -25.94 10.86 -4.48
N ARG A 160 -26.25 11.38 -3.29
CA ARG A 160 -25.35 12.24 -2.52
C ARG A 160 -24.19 11.46 -1.93
N GLY A 161 -24.41 10.16 -1.62
CA GLY A 161 -23.50 9.28 -0.90
C GLY A 161 -23.67 9.38 0.62
N GLU A 162 -23.33 8.31 1.31
CA GLU A 162 -23.45 8.19 2.77
C GLU A 162 -22.31 7.40 3.38
N VAL A 163 -21.83 7.82 4.54
CA VAL A 163 -20.96 7.03 5.41
C VAL A 163 -21.82 6.17 6.33
N ILE A 164 -21.89 4.88 6.01
CA ILE A 164 -22.77 3.90 6.66
C ILE A 164 -22.27 3.55 8.05
N SER A 165 -20.96 3.34 8.19
CA SER A 165 -20.30 3.05 9.46
C SER A 165 -19.04 3.90 9.57
N LYS A 166 -18.82 4.54 10.72
CA LYS A 166 -17.78 5.55 10.88
C LYS A 166 -16.88 5.26 12.08
N ASN A 167 -15.58 5.53 11.90
CA ASN A 167 -14.57 5.51 12.97
C ASN A 167 -14.49 4.16 13.69
N ILE A 168 -14.51 3.06 12.92
CA ILE A 168 -14.31 1.71 13.50
C ILE A 168 -12.81 1.56 13.77
N LEU A 169 -12.45 1.35 15.02
CA LEU A 169 -11.06 1.21 15.47
C LEU A 169 -10.44 -0.07 14.92
N VAL A 170 -9.25 0.04 14.35
CA VAL A 170 -8.47 -1.09 13.81
C VAL A 170 -7.20 -1.32 14.64
N VAL A 171 -6.43 -0.26 14.87
CA VAL A 171 -5.19 -0.32 15.66
C VAL A 171 -5.23 0.79 16.70
N ASP A 172 -5.02 0.43 17.98
CA ASP A 172 -4.85 1.34 19.11
C ASP A 172 -3.39 1.30 19.54
N ASP A 173 -2.56 2.05 18.82
CA ASP A 173 -1.12 2.15 19.06
C ASP A 173 -0.56 3.39 18.36
N THR A 174 0.58 3.89 18.84
CA THR A 174 1.26 5.02 18.20
C THR A 174 1.91 4.58 16.89
N LEU A 175 1.34 5.03 15.79
CA LEU A 175 1.74 4.67 14.44
C LEU A 175 2.70 5.69 13.84
N ASP A 176 3.52 5.23 12.90
CA ASP A 176 4.35 6.09 12.08
C ASP A 176 3.46 6.87 11.11
N ALA A 177 3.54 8.18 11.17
CA ALA A 177 2.70 9.06 10.38
C ALA A 177 3.05 8.97 8.88
N ALA A 178 2.04 9.15 8.01
CA ALA A 178 2.15 9.13 6.55
C ALA A 178 2.40 7.75 5.90
N ASN A 179 2.01 6.65 6.54
CA ASN A 179 2.32 5.31 6.07
C ASN A 179 1.15 4.30 6.12
N ILE A 180 -0.08 4.76 5.85
CA ILE A 180 -1.20 3.84 5.60
C ILE A 180 -1.13 3.42 4.13
N LEU A 181 -0.62 2.22 3.86
CA LEU A 181 -0.34 1.78 2.51
C LEU A 181 -1.10 0.50 2.15
N PRO A 182 -2.09 0.59 1.27
CA PRO A 182 -2.75 -0.58 0.72
C PRO A 182 -2.00 -1.14 -0.48
N VAL A 183 -1.97 -2.47 -0.55
CA VAL A 183 -1.46 -3.22 -1.69
C VAL A 183 -2.39 -4.40 -1.98
N ARG A 184 -2.58 -4.73 -3.27
CA ARG A 184 -3.43 -5.84 -3.66
C ARG A 184 -2.87 -7.17 -3.18
N HIS A 185 -3.67 -7.98 -2.50
CA HIS A 185 -3.36 -9.36 -2.14
C HIS A 185 -3.05 -10.19 -3.40
N ALA A 186 -2.24 -11.25 -3.27
CA ALA A 186 -1.87 -12.11 -4.40
C ALA A 186 -3.04 -12.79 -5.10
N ASN A 187 -4.20 -12.93 -4.44
CA ASN A 187 -5.42 -13.45 -5.07
C ASN A 187 -6.10 -12.45 -6.04
N GLY A 188 -5.61 -11.21 -6.16
CA GLY A 188 -6.14 -10.20 -7.07
C GLY A 188 -7.48 -9.57 -6.68
N ARG A 189 -8.09 -10.02 -5.57
CA ARG A 189 -9.39 -9.52 -5.08
C ARG A 189 -9.23 -8.69 -3.80
N ASP A 190 -8.57 -9.26 -2.80
CA ASP A 190 -8.43 -8.70 -1.48
C ASP A 190 -7.28 -7.68 -1.40
N TRP A 191 -7.15 -7.01 -0.27
CA TRP A 191 -6.13 -6.01 -0.03
C TRP A 191 -5.42 -6.27 1.30
N TRP A 192 -4.14 -5.97 1.33
CA TRP A 192 -3.40 -5.72 2.56
C TRP A 192 -3.35 -4.22 2.82
N VAL A 193 -3.60 -3.81 4.05
CA VAL A 193 -3.26 -2.47 4.55
C VAL A 193 -2.16 -2.62 5.57
N THR A 194 -1.01 -1.99 5.30
CA THR A 194 0.19 -2.09 6.13
C THR A 194 0.45 -0.75 6.82
N VAL A 195 0.73 -0.80 8.11
CA VAL A 195 1.14 0.37 8.91
C VAL A 195 2.28 -0.01 9.86
N LYS A 196 3.19 0.93 10.12
CA LYS A 196 4.34 0.74 11.01
C LYS A 196 4.08 1.37 12.36
N GLN A 197 4.46 0.69 13.44
CA GLN A 197 4.54 1.29 14.76
C GLN A 197 5.65 2.35 14.80
N SER A 198 5.37 3.48 15.40
CA SER A 198 6.32 4.58 15.52
C SER A 198 7.55 4.17 16.33
N ARG A 199 8.72 4.57 15.88
CA ARG A 199 10.03 4.27 16.54
C ARG A 199 10.26 2.80 16.83
N SER A 200 9.78 1.94 15.96
CA SER A 200 9.84 0.48 16.11
C SER A 200 10.15 -0.19 14.77
N ASN A 201 10.51 -1.46 14.84
CA ASN A 201 10.57 -2.36 13.67
C ASN A 201 9.32 -3.26 13.57
N MET A 202 8.28 -2.92 14.34
CA MET A 202 7.01 -3.65 14.31
C MET A 202 6.07 -3.06 13.24
N PHE A 203 5.42 -3.95 12.51
CA PHE A 203 4.39 -3.63 11.52
C PHE A 203 3.07 -4.32 11.87
N TYR A 204 2.00 -3.68 11.47
CA TYR A 204 0.65 -4.26 11.44
C TYR A 204 0.26 -4.49 9.99
N SER A 205 -0.27 -5.66 9.68
CA SER A 205 -0.93 -5.96 8.41
C SER A 205 -2.38 -6.31 8.65
N ILE A 206 -3.26 -5.67 7.90
CA ILE A 206 -4.72 -5.82 7.96
C ILE A 206 -5.19 -6.40 6.63
N LEU A 207 -5.83 -7.56 6.67
CA LEU A 207 -6.49 -8.10 5.48
C LEU A 207 -7.86 -7.44 5.31
N VAL A 208 -8.12 -6.94 4.12
CA VAL A 208 -9.40 -6.35 3.74
C VAL A 208 -9.96 -7.09 2.53
N THR A 209 -11.13 -7.67 2.72
CA THR A 209 -11.90 -8.31 1.65
C THR A 209 -13.03 -7.38 1.18
N PRO A 210 -13.72 -7.67 0.10
CA PRO A 210 -14.83 -6.83 -0.34
C PRO A 210 -15.90 -6.57 0.72
N ASP A 211 -16.12 -7.53 1.62
CA ASP A 211 -17.19 -7.53 2.63
C ASP A 211 -16.72 -7.37 4.07
N SER A 212 -15.41 -7.39 4.34
CA SER A 212 -14.88 -7.42 5.70
C SER A 212 -13.51 -6.81 5.85
N VAL A 213 -13.27 -6.16 7.00
CA VAL A 213 -11.96 -5.75 7.50
C VAL A 213 -11.61 -6.67 8.67
N PHE A 214 -10.52 -7.41 8.54
CA PHE A 214 -10.08 -8.36 9.57
C PHE A 214 -9.27 -7.67 10.66
N ALA A 215 -9.20 -8.30 11.83
CA ALA A 215 -8.31 -7.84 12.89
C ALA A 215 -6.85 -7.79 12.42
N PRO A 216 -6.09 -6.75 12.79
CA PRO A 216 -4.68 -6.66 12.44
C PRO A 216 -3.87 -7.78 13.11
N PHE A 217 -2.85 -8.25 12.43
CA PHE A 217 -1.77 -8.98 13.08
C PHE A 217 -0.49 -8.16 13.05
N SER A 218 0.31 -8.28 14.10
CA SER A 218 1.59 -7.56 14.23
C SER A 218 2.76 -8.53 14.13
N TYR A 219 3.88 -8.02 13.59
CA TYR A 219 5.12 -8.77 13.47
C TYR A 219 6.33 -7.83 13.49
N TYR A 220 7.47 -8.36 13.89
CA TYR A 220 8.73 -7.63 13.89
C TYR A 220 9.52 -7.96 12.63
N THR A 221 10.09 -6.94 12.01
CA THR A 221 11.06 -7.11 10.92
C THR A 221 12.49 -7.18 11.46
N GLN A 222 13.45 -7.49 10.59
CA GLN A 222 14.86 -7.49 10.93
C GLN A 222 15.49 -6.09 11.03
N ALA A 223 14.70 -5.02 10.86
CA ALA A 223 15.19 -3.65 10.93
C ALA A 223 15.69 -3.31 12.34
N ASN A 224 16.84 -2.63 12.40
CA ASN A 224 17.33 -2.02 13.64
C ASN A 224 16.93 -0.54 13.75
N SER A 225 15.90 -0.14 13.00
CA SER A 225 15.54 1.26 12.83
C SER A 225 14.49 1.70 13.83
N THR A 226 14.81 2.77 14.54
CA THR A 226 13.86 3.53 15.38
C THR A 226 13.47 4.86 14.72
N ASN A 227 13.61 4.96 13.40
CA ASN A 227 13.39 6.18 12.64
C ASN A 227 11.91 6.58 12.61
N LEU A 228 11.68 7.87 12.55
CA LEU A 228 10.37 8.50 12.54
C LEU A 228 10.04 9.12 11.19
N GLY A 229 8.79 8.97 10.80
CA GLY A 229 8.17 9.73 9.72
C GLY A 229 8.79 9.43 8.35
N GLY A 230 8.53 10.33 7.42
CA GLY A 230 8.91 10.17 6.02
C GLY A 230 7.80 9.57 5.19
N GLN A 231 8.10 9.27 3.95
CA GLN A 231 7.16 8.65 3.03
C GLN A 231 7.54 7.20 2.78
N ALA A 232 6.54 6.34 2.67
CA ALA A 232 6.71 4.98 2.21
C ALA A 232 5.81 4.69 1.00
N CYS A 233 6.15 3.68 0.22
CA CYS A 233 5.33 3.21 -0.89
C CYS A 233 5.60 1.75 -1.22
N PHE A 234 4.63 1.10 -1.87
CA PHE A 234 4.81 -0.18 -2.54
C PHE A 234 5.24 0.04 -3.99
N SER A 235 6.05 -0.88 -4.53
CA SER A 235 6.31 -0.95 -5.95
C SER A 235 5.01 -1.23 -6.73
N PRO A 236 4.90 -0.79 -8.00
CA PRO A 236 3.72 -1.06 -8.84
C PRO A 236 3.38 -2.55 -8.99
N ASP A 237 4.36 -3.46 -8.94
CA ASP A 237 4.14 -4.91 -8.94
C ASP A 237 3.76 -5.47 -7.55
N GLY A 238 3.80 -4.63 -6.51
CA GLY A 238 3.44 -4.96 -5.14
C GLY A 238 4.43 -5.89 -4.42
N ARG A 239 5.64 -6.10 -4.93
CA ARG A 239 6.62 -7.02 -4.36
C ARG A 239 7.67 -6.36 -3.46
N CYS A 240 7.75 -5.05 -3.50
CA CYS A 240 8.72 -4.27 -2.72
C CYS A 240 8.00 -3.17 -1.93
N TYR A 241 8.39 -3.03 -0.68
CA TYR A 241 8.02 -1.91 0.19
C TYR A 241 9.27 -1.08 0.46
N VAL A 242 9.15 0.21 0.33
CA VAL A 242 10.25 1.13 0.63
C VAL A 242 9.74 2.24 1.53
N SER A 243 10.54 2.61 2.52
CA SER A 243 10.35 3.83 3.31
C SER A 243 11.62 4.68 3.31
N PHE A 244 11.43 5.99 3.28
CA PHE A 244 12.52 6.94 3.44
C PHE A 244 12.19 7.90 4.57
N SER A 245 12.93 7.77 5.66
CA SER A 245 12.62 8.46 6.91
C SER A 245 13.11 9.91 6.93
N ASN A 246 12.55 10.71 7.85
CA ASN A 246 13.02 12.08 8.10
C ASN A 246 14.45 12.14 8.63
N SER A 247 15.03 11.03 9.06
CA SER A 247 16.45 10.89 9.42
C SER A 247 17.32 10.42 8.26
N SER A 248 16.81 10.51 7.01
CA SER A 248 17.54 10.14 5.79
C SER A 248 17.94 8.67 5.68
N GLN A 249 17.25 7.82 6.36
CA GLN A 249 17.41 6.38 6.26
C GLN A 249 16.46 5.81 5.21
N LEU A 250 17.02 5.21 4.17
CA LEU A 250 16.33 4.39 3.19
C LEU A 250 16.19 2.98 3.78
N GLU A 251 14.98 2.45 3.78
CA GLU A 251 14.66 1.07 4.16
C GLU A 251 13.95 0.39 3.00
N ILE A 252 14.41 -0.78 2.60
CA ILE A 252 13.87 -1.58 1.49
C ILE A 252 13.53 -2.96 2.02
N TYR A 253 12.34 -3.45 1.71
CA TYR A 253 11.87 -4.78 2.07
C TYR A 253 11.26 -5.47 0.85
N ASP A 254 11.39 -6.78 0.79
CA ASP A 254 10.57 -7.59 -0.09
C ASP A 254 9.22 -7.82 0.60
N PHE A 255 8.12 -7.76 -0.16
CA PHE A 255 6.77 -7.96 0.36
C PHE A 255 6.12 -9.18 -0.24
N ASP A 256 5.65 -10.06 0.64
CA ASP A 256 4.88 -11.22 0.24
C ASP A 256 3.38 -10.88 0.20
N ARG A 257 2.84 -10.78 -1.01
CA ARG A 257 1.43 -10.46 -1.24
C ARG A 257 0.44 -11.56 -0.83
N CYS A 258 0.93 -12.80 -0.55
CA CYS A 258 0.09 -13.86 0.02
C CYS A 258 -0.07 -13.74 1.53
N THR A 259 1.01 -13.42 2.22
CA THR A 259 1.05 -13.44 3.69
C THR A 259 0.92 -12.07 4.33
N GLY A 260 1.15 -10.99 3.55
CA GLY A 260 1.18 -9.63 4.07
C GLY A 260 2.43 -9.31 4.90
N LEU A 261 3.52 -10.08 4.74
CA LEU A 261 4.75 -9.94 5.50
C LEU A 261 5.85 -9.23 4.71
N LEU A 262 6.64 -8.44 5.44
CA LEU A 262 7.86 -7.79 4.96
C LEU A 262 9.08 -8.64 5.35
N ASN A 263 9.96 -8.88 4.39
CA ASN A 263 11.14 -9.72 4.53
C ASN A 263 12.37 -9.04 3.88
N ASN A 264 13.53 -9.65 4.00
CA ASN A 264 14.76 -9.27 3.29
C ASN A 264 15.10 -7.78 3.46
N TYR A 265 15.21 -7.33 4.70
CA TYR A 265 15.53 -5.95 5.05
C TYR A 265 16.90 -5.50 4.54
N ARG A 266 16.92 -4.36 3.87
CA ARG A 266 18.12 -3.66 3.39
C ARG A 266 17.99 -2.19 3.72
N SER A 267 19.07 -1.54 4.11
CA SER A 267 19.01 -0.12 4.44
C SER A 267 20.28 0.64 4.11
N LYS A 268 20.12 1.94 3.87
CA LYS A 268 21.22 2.86 3.61
C LYS A 268 20.90 4.25 4.14
N PHE A 269 21.89 4.87 4.78
CA PHE A 269 21.86 6.30 5.06
C PHE A 269 22.22 7.09 3.78
N ILE A 270 21.38 8.04 3.37
CA ILE A 270 21.52 8.72 2.08
C ILE A 270 22.22 10.07 2.23
N THR A 271 21.81 10.88 3.22
CA THR A 271 22.26 12.29 3.33
C THR A 271 22.05 12.82 4.74
N ASN A 272 22.68 13.95 5.05
CA ASN A 272 22.46 14.66 6.32
C ASN A 272 21.24 15.60 6.30
N ASN A 273 20.53 15.71 5.17
CA ASN A 273 19.34 16.55 5.06
C ASN A 273 18.13 15.79 5.61
N THR A 274 17.35 16.46 6.42
CA THR A 274 16.11 15.94 6.98
C THR A 274 14.95 16.16 6.02
N ALA A 275 14.05 15.22 5.97
CA ALA A 275 12.89 15.13 5.10
C ALA A 275 13.18 14.66 3.67
N GLY A 276 12.36 13.77 3.21
CA GLY A 276 12.43 13.19 1.88
C GLY A 276 11.23 12.33 1.54
N SER A 277 11.27 11.84 0.34
CA SER A 277 10.17 11.09 -0.27
C SER A 277 10.72 9.95 -1.12
N THR A 278 9.84 8.98 -1.41
CA THR A 278 10.18 7.83 -2.23
C THR A 278 9.04 7.48 -3.19
N SER A 279 9.38 7.10 -4.42
CA SER A 279 8.45 6.53 -5.39
C SER A 279 9.16 5.61 -6.38
N PHE A 280 8.40 4.69 -6.97
CA PHE A 280 8.90 3.76 -7.97
C PHE A 280 8.58 4.20 -9.39
N SER A 281 9.42 3.77 -10.34
CA SER A 281 9.08 3.77 -11.76
C SER A 281 7.91 2.81 -12.05
N PRO A 282 7.13 3.03 -13.15
CA PRO A 282 6.03 2.15 -13.54
C PRO A 282 6.40 0.67 -13.66
N ASN A 283 7.60 0.37 -14.16
CA ASN A 283 8.11 -1.00 -14.33
C ASN A 283 8.66 -1.62 -13.04
N SER A 284 8.56 -0.93 -11.89
CA SER A 284 9.06 -1.37 -10.58
C SER A 284 10.59 -1.56 -10.47
N ARG A 285 11.35 -1.12 -11.50
CA ARG A 285 12.80 -1.31 -11.51
C ARG A 285 13.54 -0.19 -10.81
N TYR A 286 13.15 1.07 -11.07
CA TYR A 286 13.87 2.21 -10.51
C TYR A 286 13.12 2.80 -9.33
N LEU A 287 13.89 3.09 -8.29
CA LEU A 287 13.43 3.79 -7.09
C LEU A 287 14.00 5.19 -7.09
N TYR A 288 13.15 6.19 -6.91
CA TYR A 288 13.53 7.59 -6.80
C TYR A 288 13.42 8.05 -5.36
N ILE A 289 14.45 8.76 -4.90
CA ILE A 289 14.51 9.34 -3.54
C ILE A 289 14.79 10.82 -3.66
N THR A 290 13.98 11.65 -3.04
CA THR A 290 14.29 13.08 -2.85
C THR A 290 14.72 13.35 -1.43
N SER A 291 15.61 14.32 -1.28
CA SER A 291 16.00 14.87 0.01
C SER A 291 16.12 16.37 -0.17
N VAL A 292 15.14 17.11 0.23
CA VAL A 292 15.00 18.57 0.18
C VAL A 292 15.49 19.20 -1.14
N ASP A 293 16.77 19.09 -1.46
CA ASP A 293 17.43 19.75 -2.61
C ASP A 293 18.06 18.79 -3.63
N THR A 294 17.96 17.48 -3.41
CA THR A 294 18.63 16.50 -4.26
C THR A 294 17.71 15.33 -4.61
N LEU A 295 17.83 14.85 -5.85
CA LEU A 295 17.13 13.68 -6.38
C LEU A 295 18.13 12.58 -6.75
N TRP A 296 17.89 11.36 -6.27
CA TRP A 296 18.63 10.14 -6.60
C TRP A 296 17.72 9.08 -7.21
N GLN A 297 18.36 8.19 -7.96
CA GLN A 297 17.76 6.97 -8.51
C GLN A 297 18.53 5.74 -8.00
N PHE A 298 17.82 4.63 -7.74
CA PHE A 298 18.38 3.33 -7.46
C PHE A 298 17.83 2.31 -8.45
N ASP A 299 18.67 1.35 -8.88
CA ASP A 299 18.25 0.23 -9.73
C ASP A 299 18.02 -1.02 -8.85
N LEU A 300 16.75 -1.41 -8.66
CA LEU A 300 16.38 -2.56 -7.85
C LEU A 300 16.76 -3.92 -8.47
N GLN A 301 17.15 -3.93 -9.74
CA GLN A 301 17.68 -5.11 -10.42
C GLN A 301 19.21 -5.17 -10.43
N ALA A 302 19.89 -4.18 -9.86
CA ALA A 302 21.34 -4.21 -9.71
C ALA A 302 21.76 -5.33 -8.74
N PRO A 303 22.93 -5.97 -8.95
CA PRO A 303 23.47 -6.97 -8.03
C PRO A 303 23.63 -6.45 -6.59
N ASP A 304 23.98 -5.19 -6.43
CA ASP A 304 23.94 -4.45 -5.18
C ASP A 304 23.06 -3.21 -5.37
N VAL A 305 21.82 -3.31 -4.89
CA VAL A 305 20.83 -2.22 -4.98
C VAL A 305 21.31 -0.97 -4.28
N LEU A 306 21.92 -1.09 -3.12
CA LEU A 306 22.34 0.07 -2.31
C LEU A 306 23.59 0.77 -2.89
N ALA A 307 24.40 0.06 -3.66
CA ALA A 307 25.53 0.62 -4.40
C ALA A 307 25.11 1.27 -5.73
N SER A 308 23.92 0.98 -6.25
CA SER A 308 23.41 1.51 -7.53
C SER A 308 22.97 2.97 -7.46
N GLN A 309 23.09 3.64 -6.32
CA GLN A 309 22.71 5.04 -6.13
C GLN A 309 23.31 5.94 -7.20
N THR A 310 22.44 6.56 -7.98
CA THR A 310 22.81 7.48 -9.08
C THR A 310 22.26 8.87 -8.78
N PHE A 311 23.10 9.89 -8.86
CA PHE A 311 22.70 11.29 -8.76
C PHE A 311 21.93 11.69 -10.03
N ILE A 312 20.75 12.30 -9.86
CA ILE A 312 19.92 12.79 -10.96
C ILE A 312 19.96 14.30 -11.04
N ALA A 313 19.66 15.00 -9.97
CA ALA A 313 19.61 16.45 -9.97
C ALA A 313 19.76 17.05 -8.58
N LYS A 314 20.19 18.30 -8.59
CA LYS A 314 20.12 19.21 -7.44
C LYS A 314 19.16 20.35 -7.76
N TYR A 315 18.50 20.88 -6.74
CA TYR A 315 17.66 22.07 -6.83
C TYR A 315 18.43 23.22 -7.50
N ASP A 316 17.85 23.84 -8.51
CA ASP A 316 18.48 24.82 -9.39
C ASP A 316 18.39 26.27 -8.90
N GLY A 317 17.73 26.49 -7.74
CA GLY A 317 17.57 27.83 -7.16
C GLY A 317 16.32 28.57 -7.62
N PHE A 318 15.43 27.95 -8.40
CA PHE A 318 14.19 28.61 -8.85
C PHE A 318 13.27 28.94 -7.67
N VAL A 319 12.77 30.17 -7.69
CA VAL A 319 11.86 30.73 -6.69
C VAL A 319 10.50 31.01 -7.32
N ASP A 320 9.44 30.44 -6.77
CA ASP A 320 8.06 30.79 -7.17
C ASP A 320 7.75 32.22 -6.73
N SER A 321 7.44 33.08 -7.68
CA SER A 321 7.22 34.50 -7.45
C SER A 321 5.94 34.83 -6.66
N THR A 322 5.04 33.86 -6.48
CA THR A 322 3.74 34.08 -5.78
C THR A 322 3.95 34.50 -4.33
N PHE A 323 4.85 33.81 -3.61
CA PHE A 323 5.19 34.13 -2.23
C PHE A 323 6.71 34.18 -1.99
N ASN A 324 7.49 34.27 -3.06
CA ASN A 324 8.95 34.24 -3.02
C ASN A 324 9.50 32.97 -2.31
N ASN A 325 8.87 31.82 -2.62
CA ASN A 325 9.21 30.53 -2.03
C ASN A 325 10.14 29.70 -2.91
N ASN A 326 11.18 29.13 -2.31
CA ASN A 326 12.01 28.12 -2.95
C ASN A 326 11.17 26.89 -3.30
N THR A 327 11.34 26.35 -4.51
CA THR A 327 10.63 25.14 -4.96
C THR A 327 11.45 23.88 -4.71
N LEU A 328 11.81 23.66 -3.46
CA LEU A 328 12.56 22.49 -3.00
C LEU A 328 11.79 21.19 -3.25
N PHE A 329 12.50 20.08 -3.46
CA PHE A 329 11.90 18.78 -3.68
C PHE A 329 11.31 18.23 -2.38
N TRP A 330 10.04 17.82 -2.46
CA TRP A 330 9.34 17.28 -1.31
C TRP A 330 8.71 15.93 -1.65
N TRP A 331 7.45 15.71 -1.33
CA TRP A 331 6.76 14.47 -1.62
C TRP A 331 6.51 14.28 -3.12
N HIS A 332 6.57 13.02 -3.55
CA HIS A 332 6.34 12.67 -4.95
C HIS A 332 5.59 11.34 -5.12
N TRP A 333 4.87 11.23 -6.21
CA TRP A 333 4.03 10.10 -6.52
C TRP A 333 4.07 9.75 -7.99
N LEU A 334 3.99 8.44 -8.27
CA LEU A 334 3.74 7.94 -9.62
C LEU A 334 2.29 8.24 -10.02
N ALA A 335 2.14 8.94 -11.14
CA ALA A 335 0.83 9.34 -11.67
C ALA A 335 0.29 8.32 -12.69
N PRO A 336 -1.03 8.37 -12.97
CA PRO A 336 -1.67 7.50 -13.95
C PRO A 336 -1.13 7.63 -15.38
N ASP A 337 -0.44 8.73 -15.74
CA ASP A 337 0.24 8.91 -17.02
C ASP A 337 1.66 8.30 -17.07
N GLY A 338 2.04 7.55 -16.03
CA GLY A 338 3.34 6.88 -15.94
C GLY A 338 4.50 7.80 -15.57
N LYS A 339 4.25 9.07 -15.25
CA LYS A 339 5.26 10.03 -14.80
C LYS A 339 5.27 10.16 -13.29
N ILE A 340 6.38 10.65 -12.72
CA ILE A 340 6.47 10.97 -11.31
C ILE A 340 6.43 12.49 -11.14
N TYR A 341 5.48 12.97 -10.34
CA TYR A 341 5.34 14.38 -10.01
C TYR A 341 5.84 14.63 -8.60
N ILE A 342 6.65 15.69 -8.44
CA ILE A 342 7.26 16.10 -7.18
C ILE A 342 6.67 17.46 -6.80
N VAL A 343 6.09 17.56 -5.61
CA VAL A 343 5.60 18.82 -5.07
C VAL A 343 6.71 19.59 -4.39
N SER A 344 6.57 20.91 -4.32
CA SER A 344 7.44 21.74 -3.52
C SER A 344 7.17 21.57 -2.01
N GLY A 345 8.20 21.63 -1.21
CA GLY A 345 8.10 21.69 0.25
C GLY A 345 7.48 22.98 0.79
N ASN A 346 7.42 24.00 -0.03
CA ASN A 346 6.83 25.31 0.24
C ASN A 346 5.63 25.55 -0.68
N GLN A 347 4.77 26.45 -0.30
CA GLN A 347 3.63 26.87 -1.10
C GLN A 347 4.08 27.40 -2.46
N ALA A 348 3.73 26.69 -3.53
CA ALA A 348 4.16 27.02 -4.89
C ALA A 348 3.08 26.67 -5.92
N ARG A 349 3.16 27.29 -7.09
CA ARG A 349 2.27 27.07 -8.24
C ARG A 349 2.93 26.24 -9.33
N VAL A 350 3.95 25.48 -8.98
CA VAL A 350 4.67 24.60 -9.90
C VAL A 350 4.90 23.22 -9.28
N LEU A 351 5.01 22.22 -10.15
CA LEU A 351 5.46 20.88 -9.82
C LEU A 351 6.71 20.57 -10.66
N HIS A 352 7.56 19.70 -10.13
CA HIS A 352 8.63 19.06 -10.91
C HIS A 352 8.11 17.74 -11.47
N VAL A 353 8.75 17.25 -12.54
CA VAL A 353 8.31 16.00 -13.18
C VAL A 353 9.50 15.16 -13.66
N ILE A 354 9.42 13.84 -13.44
CA ILE A 354 10.26 12.84 -14.09
C ILE A 354 9.42 12.27 -15.24
N ASN A 355 9.81 12.56 -16.48
CA ASN A 355 9.00 12.22 -17.66
C ASN A 355 9.13 10.75 -18.08
N ASN A 356 10.31 10.15 -17.92
CA ASN A 356 10.63 8.80 -18.36
C ASN A 356 11.21 7.98 -17.18
N PRO A 357 10.43 7.74 -16.10
CA PRO A 357 10.98 7.13 -14.88
C PRO A 357 11.48 5.70 -15.04
N ASP A 358 11.11 5.02 -16.14
CA ASP A 358 11.59 3.69 -16.49
C ASP A 358 13.00 3.65 -17.11
N LEU A 359 13.63 4.82 -17.30
CA LEU A 359 14.96 4.94 -17.90
C LEU A 359 16.03 5.26 -16.85
N PRO A 360 17.30 4.79 -17.05
CA PRO A 360 18.38 4.97 -16.11
C PRO A 360 18.99 6.37 -16.15
N GLY A 361 19.43 6.85 -14.99
CA GLY A 361 20.21 8.07 -14.85
C GLY A 361 19.51 9.29 -15.46
N LEU A 362 20.25 10.16 -16.11
CA LEU A 362 19.72 11.40 -16.70
C LEU A 362 18.72 11.19 -17.83
N THR A 363 18.67 10.00 -18.43
CA THR A 363 17.66 9.67 -19.46
C THR A 363 16.25 9.57 -18.90
N CYS A 364 16.08 9.55 -17.58
CA CYS A 364 14.76 9.64 -16.93
C CYS A 364 14.05 10.98 -17.20
N ASP A 365 14.75 11.97 -17.77
CA ASP A 365 14.23 13.30 -18.15
C ASP A 365 13.52 14.00 -16.99
N PHE A 366 14.27 14.28 -15.94
CA PHE A 366 13.79 15.08 -14.81
C PHE A 366 13.79 16.56 -15.16
N GLN A 367 12.65 17.21 -15.03
CA GLN A 367 12.47 18.64 -15.30
C GLN A 367 11.95 19.35 -14.05
N GLN A 368 12.71 20.36 -13.59
CA GLN A 368 12.33 21.16 -12.45
C GLN A 368 11.28 22.20 -12.84
N HIS A 369 10.35 22.52 -11.92
CA HIS A 369 9.28 23.55 -12.02
C HIS A 369 8.59 23.66 -13.39
N SER A 370 8.53 22.56 -14.13
CA SER A 370 8.05 22.52 -15.53
C SER A 370 6.53 22.40 -15.68
N VAL A 371 5.81 22.13 -14.59
CA VAL A 371 4.36 21.94 -14.59
C VAL A 371 3.72 23.05 -13.77
N SER A 372 3.08 24.02 -14.44
CA SER A 372 2.33 25.08 -13.76
C SER A 372 0.94 24.61 -13.34
N ILE A 373 0.51 25.02 -12.15
CA ILE A 373 -0.83 24.80 -11.61
C ILE A 373 -1.52 26.15 -11.31
N PRO A 374 -2.86 26.23 -11.48
CA PRO A 374 -3.60 27.50 -11.34
C PRO A 374 -3.52 28.12 -9.96
N THR A 375 -3.51 27.30 -8.92
CA THR A 375 -3.56 27.73 -7.52
C THR A 375 -2.33 27.21 -6.77
N VAL A 376 -2.05 27.82 -5.64
CA VAL A 376 -0.96 27.39 -4.76
C VAL A 376 -1.25 26.02 -4.19
N ASN A 377 -0.28 25.12 -4.27
CA ASN A 377 -0.30 23.83 -3.56
C ASN A 377 0.48 23.91 -2.26
N ASN A 378 -0.16 23.50 -1.15
CA ASN A 378 0.47 23.43 0.16
C ASN A 378 0.89 21.98 0.50
N LYS A 379 1.80 21.42 -0.31
CA LYS A 379 2.31 20.05 -0.13
C LYS A 379 1.29 18.93 -0.36
N THR A 380 0.08 19.25 -0.84
CA THR A 380 -0.92 18.22 -1.10
C THR A 380 -0.41 17.26 -2.15
N THR A 381 -0.42 15.98 -1.81
CA THR A 381 -0.07 14.88 -2.71
C THR A 381 -1.17 13.84 -2.68
N PRO A 382 -1.50 13.25 -3.81
CA PRO A 382 -2.50 12.19 -3.84
C PRO A 382 -1.94 10.91 -3.22
N THR A 383 -2.67 10.36 -2.28
CA THR A 383 -2.48 8.98 -1.87
C THR A 383 -3.36 8.11 -2.76
N SER A 384 -2.76 7.46 -3.72
CA SER A 384 -3.45 6.61 -4.68
C SER A 384 -3.09 5.15 -4.51
N ILE A 385 -4.07 4.30 -4.73
CA ILE A 385 -3.88 2.85 -4.75
C ILE A 385 -3.58 2.37 -6.17
N ASN A 386 -2.80 1.31 -6.29
CA ASN A 386 -2.60 0.67 -7.59
C ASN A 386 -3.80 -0.25 -7.92
N LEU A 387 -4.79 0.30 -8.60
CA LEU A 387 -5.98 -0.43 -9.05
C LEU A 387 -5.68 -1.41 -10.19
N ALA A 388 -4.56 -1.24 -10.90
CA ALA A 388 -4.13 -2.11 -11.99
C ALA A 388 -3.36 -3.35 -11.52
N LEU A 389 -3.03 -3.43 -10.22
CA LEU A 389 -2.34 -4.60 -9.68
C LEU A 389 -3.33 -5.76 -9.55
N TYR A 390 -3.08 -6.85 -10.29
CA TYR A 390 -3.92 -8.04 -10.33
C TYR A 390 -3.39 -9.17 -9.44
N HIS A 391 -4.00 -10.35 -9.59
CA HIS A 391 -3.51 -11.59 -8.97
C HIS A 391 -2.05 -11.85 -9.34
N LEU A 392 -1.36 -12.61 -8.52
CA LEU A 392 0.04 -13.00 -8.75
C LEU A 392 0.05 -14.43 -9.28
N PRO A 393 0.20 -14.62 -10.62
CA PRO A 393 0.16 -15.95 -11.23
C PRO A 393 1.19 -16.89 -10.65
N GLY A 394 0.78 -18.12 -10.34
CA GLY A 394 1.65 -19.15 -9.77
C GLY A 394 1.99 -18.98 -8.30
N SER A 395 1.43 -17.97 -7.62
CA SER A 395 1.56 -17.86 -6.17
C SER A 395 0.67 -18.89 -5.44
N PRO A 396 1.01 -19.31 -4.21
CA PRO A 396 0.16 -20.20 -3.43
C PRO A 396 -1.28 -19.68 -3.20
N CYS A 397 -1.48 -18.37 -3.34
CA CYS A 397 -2.75 -17.68 -3.13
C CYS A 397 -3.54 -17.42 -4.42
N ASP A 398 -2.99 -17.74 -5.59
CA ASP A 398 -3.60 -17.47 -6.90
C ASP A 398 -4.94 -18.22 -7.09
N SER A 399 -5.07 -19.39 -6.49
CA SER A 399 -6.28 -20.23 -6.55
C SER A 399 -7.50 -19.67 -5.80
N LEU A 400 -7.36 -18.60 -5.05
CA LEU A 400 -8.48 -17.92 -4.34
C LEU A 400 -9.27 -16.97 -5.25
N GLY A 401 -8.79 -16.69 -6.46
CA GLY A 401 -9.44 -15.82 -7.43
C GLY A 401 -10.36 -16.56 -8.39
N LEU A 402 -11.63 -16.15 -8.48
CA LEU A 402 -12.59 -16.43 -9.55
C LEU A 402 -13.25 -17.83 -9.62
N GLY A 403 -13.13 -18.68 -8.64
CA GLY A 403 -13.86 -19.97 -8.57
C GLY A 403 -15.05 -19.89 -7.64
N ASN A 404 -16.22 -20.24 -8.14
CA ASN A 404 -17.48 -20.52 -7.46
C ASN A 404 -17.33 -20.88 -5.96
N PRO A 405 -18.21 -20.41 -5.02
CA PRO A 405 -18.07 -20.59 -3.58
C PRO A 405 -18.14 -22.07 -3.08
N LYS A 406 -17.99 -23.02 -3.96
CA LYS A 406 -17.85 -24.45 -3.67
C LYS A 406 -16.57 -25.04 -4.22
N MET A 407 -15.41 -24.37 -3.98
CA MET A 407 -14.14 -25.05 -4.24
C MET A 407 -13.74 -25.85 -3.01
N GLN A 408 -13.89 -27.16 -3.12
CA GLN A 408 -13.16 -28.11 -2.31
C GLN A 408 -11.67 -27.82 -2.47
N ILE A 409 -11.00 -27.50 -1.36
CA ILE A 409 -9.54 -27.34 -1.30
C ILE A 409 -8.93 -28.73 -1.52
N THR A 410 -8.64 -29.09 -2.75
CA THR A 410 -8.02 -30.38 -3.11
C THR A 410 -6.55 -30.28 -3.46
N ASN A 411 -5.84 -29.24 -3.05
CA ASN A 411 -4.37 -29.24 -3.03
C ASN A 411 -3.86 -28.35 -1.89
N SER A 412 -4.06 -28.78 -0.67
CA SER A 412 -3.47 -28.18 0.52
C SER A 412 -2.00 -28.59 0.59
N VAL A 413 -1.11 -27.70 0.27
CA VAL A 413 0.33 -27.94 0.42
C VAL A 413 0.68 -27.73 1.89
N LEU A 414 0.91 -28.83 2.60
CA LEU A 414 1.67 -28.84 3.85
C LEU A 414 3.06 -29.38 3.51
N LYS A 415 4.08 -28.54 3.58
CA LYS A 415 5.46 -28.92 3.27
C LYS A 415 6.28 -28.90 4.53
N ILE A 416 7.10 -29.94 4.73
CA ILE A 416 7.96 -30.08 5.88
C ILE A 416 9.40 -30.20 5.39
N THR A 417 10.30 -29.36 5.89
CA THR A 417 11.69 -29.28 5.45
C THR A 417 12.64 -29.03 6.63
N PRO A 418 13.72 -29.81 6.77
CA PRO A 418 14.06 -31.02 6.03
C PRO A 418 13.18 -32.22 6.39
N ASN A 419 13.07 -33.19 5.47
CA ASN A 419 12.44 -34.47 5.71
C ASN A 419 13.18 -35.53 4.88
N PRO A 420 14.00 -36.42 5.50
CA PRO A 420 14.19 -36.65 6.97
C PRO A 420 14.79 -35.47 7.72
N SER A 421 14.57 -35.43 9.05
CA SER A 421 15.02 -34.37 9.97
C SER A 421 15.63 -35.00 11.23
N ASP A 422 16.55 -34.31 11.89
CA ASP A 422 17.09 -34.61 13.22
C ASP A 422 16.12 -34.24 14.37
N GLY A 423 14.97 -33.67 14.02
CA GLY A 423 13.96 -33.13 14.96
C GLY A 423 13.83 -31.61 14.92
N ILE A 424 14.66 -30.93 14.11
CA ILE A 424 14.58 -29.51 13.83
C ILE A 424 14.08 -29.35 12.39
N PHE A 425 12.91 -28.76 12.20
CA PHE A 425 12.29 -28.63 10.88
C PHE A 425 11.33 -27.45 10.81
N SER A 426 11.08 -26.99 9.60
CA SER A 426 10.08 -25.97 9.28
C SER A 426 8.86 -26.59 8.61
N ILE A 427 7.70 -26.07 8.94
CA ILE A 427 6.44 -26.44 8.32
C ILE A 427 5.94 -25.21 7.55
N GLU A 428 5.79 -25.36 6.24
CA GLU A 428 5.22 -24.37 5.35
C GLU A 428 3.78 -24.79 4.99
N TYR A 429 2.84 -23.85 5.05
CA TYR A 429 1.42 -24.11 4.75
C TYR A 429 0.75 -22.82 4.26
N ILE A 430 -0.40 -22.99 3.59
CA ILE A 430 -1.20 -21.83 3.16
C ILE A 430 -1.79 -21.15 4.38
N PRO A 431 -1.55 -19.82 4.56
CA PRO A 431 -2.10 -19.06 5.66
C PRO A 431 -3.62 -19.20 5.75
N GLN A 432 -4.14 -19.46 6.95
CA GLN A 432 -5.56 -19.52 7.21
C GLN A 432 -6.02 -18.28 7.96
N ARG A 433 -7.28 -17.88 7.75
CA ARG A 433 -7.88 -16.69 8.37
C ARG A 433 -8.20 -16.88 9.85
N VAL A 434 -8.26 -18.12 10.28
CA VAL A 434 -8.58 -18.51 11.65
C VAL A 434 -7.36 -19.10 12.33
N SER A 435 -7.35 -19.04 13.64
CA SER A 435 -6.36 -19.76 14.43
C SER A 435 -6.49 -21.26 14.25
N GLY A 436 -5.39 -21.96 14.38
CA GLY A 436 -5.34 -23.40 14.26
C GLY A 436 -4.56 -24.06 15.38
N MET A 437 -4.53 -25.37 15.32
CA MET A 437 -3.70 -26.22 16.18
C MET A 437 -2.84 -27.11 15.31
N LEU A 438 -1.55 -27.13 15.62
CA LEU A 438 -0.59 -28.09 15.10
C LEU A 438 -0.49 -29.25 16.06
N TYR A 439 -0.59 -30.47 15.54
CA TYR A 439 -0.43 -31.71 16.28
C TYR A 439 0.66 -32.56 15.65
N VAL A 440 1.43 -33.24 16.46
CA VAL A 440 2.37 -34.30 16.03
C VAL A 440 1.92 -35.62 16.67
N TYR A 441 1.72 -36.61 15.82
CA TYR A 441 1.32 -37.97 16.24
C TYR A 441 2.41 -38.98 15.90
N ASP A 442 2.61 -39.95 16.77
CA ASP A 442 3.43 -41.13 16.47
C ASP A 442 2.68 -42.12 15.54
N ILE A 443 3.37 -43.20 15.17
CA ILE A 443 2.80 -44.23 14.27
C ILE A 443 1.59 -44.98 14.86
N ALA A 444 1.42 -44.93 16.19
CA ALA A 444 0.26 -45.50 16.87
C ALA A 444 -0.92 -44.50 16.96
N GLY A 445 -0.79 -43.31 16.43
CA GLY A 445 -1.76 -42.25 16.48
C GLY A 445 -1.84 -41.51 17.83
N LYS A 446 -0.86 -41.73 18.72
CA LYS A 446 -0.75 -41.00 19.97
C LYS A 446 -0.20 -39.62 19.74
N GLU A 447 -0.85 -38.59 20.29
CA GLU A 447 -0.35 -37.22 20.30
C GLU A 447 0.93 -37.13 21.14
N VAL A 448 2.00 -36.64 20.54
CA VAL A 448 3.32 -36.43 21.17
C VAL A 448 3.68 -34.95 21.33
N TYR A 449 3.02 -34.08 20.56
CA TYR A 449 3.19 -32.64 20.65
C TYR A 449 1.98 -31.91 20.08
N ARG A 450 1.69 -30.75 20.64
CA ARG A 450 0.75 -29.78 20.06
C ARG A 450 1.16 -28.35 20.35
N GLU A 451 0.80 -27.46 19.43
CA GLU A 451 1.06 -26.03 19.54
C GLU A 451 -0.01 -25.21 18.83
N TYR A 452 -0.27 -24.03 19.35
CA TYR A 452 -1.17 -23.06 18.73
C TYR A 452 -0.55 -22.44 17.47
N VAL A 453 -1.35 -22.27 16.45
CA VAL A 453 -0.98 -21.63 15.18
C VAL A 453 -1.81 -20.37 15.01
N SER A 454 -1.11 -19.23 14.93
CA SER A 454 -1.74 -17.93 14.76
C SER A 454 -2.42 -17.80 13.40
N PRO A 455 -3.51 -17.03 13.29
CA PRO A 455 -4.07 -16.66 11.99
C PRO A 455 -2.99 -16.07 11.09
N TYR A 456 -3.12 -16.29 9.79
CA TYR A 456 -2.24 -15.76 8.73
C TYR A 456 -0.77 -16.17 8.80
N SER A 457 -0.36 -17.05 9.74
CA SER A 457 0.97 -17.62 9.68
C SER A 457 1.09 -18.60 8.50
N SER A 458 2.25 -18.64 7.86
CA SER A 458 2.54 -19.52 6.73
C SER A 458 3.71 -20.46 6.98
N ILE A 459 4.50 -20.14 8.01
CA ILE A 459 5.70 -20.92 8.40
C ILE A 459 5.70 -21.09 9.91
N LYS A 460 6.05 -22.30 10.34
CA LYS A 460 6.30 -22.64 11.73
C LYS A 460 7.62 -23.40 11.84
N ASN A 461 8.56 -22.85 12.58
CA ASN A 461 9.82 -23.52 12.89
C ASN A 461 9.68 -24.26 14.22
N LEU A 462 10.04 -25.53 14.23
CA LEU A 462 9.95 -26.39 15.39
C LEU A 462 11.31 -27.01 15.73
N ASP A 463 11.65 -26.95 16.99
CA ASP A 463 12.72 -27.75 17.57
C ASP A 463 12.13 -28.78 18.51
N LEU A 464 11.98 -30.00 18.02
CA LEU A 464 11.49 -31.17 18.73
C LEU A 464 12.60 -32.22 18.88
N SER A 465 13.86 -31.83 18.70
CA SER A 465 15.01 -32.72 18.78
C SER A 465 15.13 -33.47 20.11
N LEU A 466 14.71 -32.89 21.22
CA LEU A 466 14.68 -33.53 22.52
C LEU A 466 13.40 -34.36 22.79
N LYS A 467 12.35 -34.15 22.01
CA LYS A 467 11.04 -34.81 22.24
C LYS A 467 10.77 -36.00 21.33
N LEU A 468 11.21 -35.92 20.06
CA LEU A 468 10.98 -36.97 19.08
C LEU A 468 12.18 -37.94 19.01
N LYS A 469 11.89 -39.23 18.99
CA LYS A 469 12.87 -40.30 18.76
C LYS A 469 12.95 -40.64 17.27
N ASN A 470 13.98 -41.40 16.85
CA ASN A 470 14.04 -41.89 15.48
C ASN A 470 12.76 -42.68 15.14
N GLY A 471 12.14 -42.33 14.02
CA GLY A 471 10.89 -42.93 13.62
C GLY A 471 10.06 -42.03 12.70
N MET A 472 8.85 -42.51 12.40
CA MET A 472 7.91 -41.83 11.54
C MET A 472 6.81 -41.14 12.39
N TYR A 473 6.48 -39.92 12.03
CA TYR A 473 5.44 -39.13 12.67
C TYR A 473 4.50 -38.52 11.64
N ALA A 474 3.28 -38.23 12.05
CA ALA A 474 2.32 -37.47 11.26
C ALA A 474 2.15 -36.08 11.89
N ILE A 475 2.37 -35.04 11.09
CA ILE A 475 2.08 -33.66 11.46
C ILE A 475 0.73 -33.27 10.88
N SER A 476 -0.17 -32.81 11.74
CA SER A 476 -1.49 -32.34 11.36
C SER A 476 -1.69 -30.90 11.77
N LEU A 477 -2.07 -30.06 10.81
CA LEU A 477 -2.58 -28.70 11.03
C LEU A 477 -4.10 -28.72 10.92
N VAL A 478 -4.78 -28.22 11.95
CA VAL A 478 -6.25 -28.19 12.03
C VAL A 478 -6.70 -26.73 12.17
N PHE A 479 -7.50 -26.28 11.21
CA PHE A 479 -8.13 -24.97 11.21
C PHE A 479 -9.65 -25.20 11.02
N ASP A 480 -10.48 -24.83 11.99
CA ASP A 480 -11.93 -25.13 11.98
C ASP A 480 -12.24 -26.59 11.57
N SER A 481 -12.87 -26.78 10.40
CA SER A 481 -13.22 -28.07 9.84
C SER A 481 -12.13 -28.65 8.91
N ASN A 482 -11.07 -27.91 8.63
CA ASN A 482 -10.03 -28.33 7.70
C ASN A 482 -8.83 -28.93 8.43
N ARG A 483 -8.40 -30.10 7.96
CA ARG A 483 -7.22 -30.78 8.48
C ARG A 483 -6.23 -31.07 7.37
N LEU A 484 -5.01 -30.62 7.52
CA LEU A 484 -3.86 -30.92 6.66
C LEU A 484 -2.96 -31.89 7.40
N THR A 485 -2.53 -32.96 6.74
CA THR A 485 -1.65 -33.94 7.38
C THR A 485 -0.52 -34.30 6.42
N GLN A 486 0.71 -34.28 6.94
CA GLN A 486 1.91 -34.68 6.22
C GLN A 486 2.81 -35.55 7.12
N LYS A 487 3.51 -36.49 6.50
CA LYS A 487 4.45 -37.39 7.16
C LYS A 487 5.81 -36.74 7.26
N ILE A 488 6.48 -36.97 8.41
CA ILE A 488 7.88 -36.65 8.63
C ILE A 488 8.61 -37.89 9.14
N ILE A 489 9.87 -38.05 8.74
CA ILE A 489 10.81 -39.05 9.24
C ILE A 489 11.83 -38.34 10.12
N ILE A 490 11.97 -38.78 11.38
CA ILE A 490 12.98 -38.32 12.29
C ILE A 490 14.13 -39.34 12.25
N GLN A 491 15.31 -38.86 11.92
CA GLN A 491 16.53 -39.63 11.84
C GLN A 491 17.66 -38.79 12.44
N LYS A 492 18.12 -39.22 13.60
CA LYS A 492 19.25 -38.60 14.31
C LYS A 492 20.44 -39.54 14.18
N ASP A 493 21.62 -38.94 13.98
CA ASP A 493 22.91 -39.66 13.97
C ASP A 493 23.25 -40.32 15.31
#